data_e0a223524e4f5380aa792f2b874bc40a
#
_entry.id   e0a223524e4f5380aa792f2b874bc40a
#
_cell.length_a   1.000
_cell.length_b   1.000
_cell.length_c   1.000
_cell.angle_alpha   90.00
_cell.angle_beta   90.00
_cell.angle_gamma   90.00
#
_symmetry.space_group_name_H-M   'P 1'
#
loop_
_entity.id
_entity.type
_entity.pdbx_description
1 polymer ?
#
loop_
_entity_poly.entity_id
_entity_poly.type
_entity_poly.pdbx_seq_one_letter_code
_entity_poly.pdbx_strand_id
1 'polypeptide(L)' 'MDTIAYHQKLAGLAHERGDYVSAARHYRDAANCYPSAEQGEPCLKLAEQELAHAVAKGMILVGH' A
#
# COMPACT_ATOMS: atom_id res chain seq x y z
N MET A 1 14.86 8.74 11.64
CA MET A 1 14.47 7.96 10.43
C MET A 1 13.04 8.33 10.06
N ASP A 2 12.81 8.63 8.80
CA ASP A 2 11.47 8.95 8.32
C ASP A 2 10.69 7.65 8.07
N THR A 3 9.79 7.33 8.98
CA THR A 3 9.00 6.11 8.92
C THR A 3 8.10 6.07 7.69
N ILE A 4 7.58 7.23 7.27
CA ILE A 4 6.73 7.32 6.10
C ILE A 4 7.53 6.95 4.85
N ALA A 5 8.70 7.57 4.65
CA ALA A 5 9.56 7.28 3.52
C ALA A 5 10.02 5.82 3.51
N TYR A 6 10.28 5.26 4.69
CA TYR A 6 10.67 3.86 4.83
C TYR A 6 9.58 2.92 4.30
N HIS A 7 8.34 3.14 4.73
CA HIS A 7 7.21 2.31 4.27
C HIS A 7 6.93 2.51 2.80
N GLN A 8 7.04 3.74 2.29
CA GLN A 8 6.85 4.00 0.86
C GLN A 8 7.91 3.28 0.02
N LYS A 9 9.15 3.25 0.50
CA LYS A 9 10.23 2.52 -0.18
C LYS A 9 9.94 1.03 -0.22
N LEU A 10 9.53 0.45 0.90
CA LEU A 10 9.19 -0.96 0.98
C LEU A 10 8.01 -1.30 0.06
N ALA A 11 7.02 -0.40 0.00
CA ALA A 11 5.88 -0.58 -0.89
C ALA A 11 6.32 -0.61 -2.35
N GLY A 12 7.20 0.31 -2.75
CA GLY A 12 7.73 0.35 -4.11
C GLY A 12 8.49 -0.93 -4.47
N LEU A 13 9.32 -1.42 -3.55
CA LEU A 13 10.08 -2.66 -3.76
C LEU A 13 9.14 -3.87 -3.88
N ALA A 14 8.11 -3.94 -3.04
CA ALA A 14 7.12 -5.01 -3.11
C ALA A 14 6.37 -4.97 -4.44
N HIS A 15 5.98 -3.78 -4.89
CA HIS A 15 5.32 -3.58 -6.17
C HIS A 15 6.18 -4.11 -7.33
N GLU A 16 7.47 -3.77 -7.33
CA GLU A 16 8.40 -4.21 -8.37
C GLU A 16 8.53 -5.73 -8.43
N ARG A 17 8.41 -6.40 -7.28
CA ARG A 17 8.46 -7.86 -7.21
C ARG A 17 7.12 -8.51 -7.56
N GLY A 18 6.09 -7.72 -7.81
CA GLY A 18 4.75 -8.24 -8.04
C GLY A 18 4.01 -8.62 -6.76
N ASP A 19 4.54 -8.27 -5.60
CA ASP A 19 3.91 -8.56 -4.31
C ASP A 19 2.98 -7.40 -3.93
N TYR A 20 1.85 -7.35 -4.60
CA TYR A 20 0.90 -6.24 -4.46
C TYR A 20 0.23 -6.20 -3.10
N VAL A 21 0.07 -7.34 -2.45
CA VAL A 21 -0.52 -7.40 -1.11
C VAL A 21 0.39 -6.72 -0.10
N SER A 22 1.68 -7.03 -0.12
CA SER A 22 2.65 -6.37 0.76
C SER A 22 2.79 -4.89 0.45
N ALA A 23 2.77 -4.52 -0.85
CA ALA A 23 2.82 -3.13 -1.25
C ALA A 23 1.65 -2.35 -0.67
N ALA A 24 0.43 -2.90 -0.74
CA ALA A 24 -0.75 -2.27 -0.16
C ALA A 24 -0.60 -2.09 1.35
N ARG A 25 -0.08 -3.10 2.03
CA ARG A 25 0.13 -3.05 3.49
C ARG A 25 1.10 -1.93 3.85
N HIS A 26 2.21 -1.82 3.13
CA HIS A 26 3.20 -0.78 3.41
C HIS A 26 2.67 0.62 3.12
N TYR A 27 1.88 0.79 2.05
CA TYR A 27 1.26 2.08 1.78
C TYR A 27 0.24 2.45 2.88
N ARG A 28 -0.51 1.48 3.38
CA ARG A 28 -1.44 1.71 4.49
C ARG A 28 -0.68 2.11 5.75
N ASP A 29 0.43 1.43 6.04
CA ASP A 29 1.27 1.76 7.20
C ASP A 29 1.84 3.17 7.07
N ALA A 30 2.28 3.56 5.87
CA ALA A 30 2.73 4.92 5.62
C ALA A 30 1.61 5.93 5.88
N ALA A 31 0.40 5.65 5.41
CA ALA A 31 -0.74 6.53 5.63
C ALA A 31 -1.01 6.74 7.12
N ASN A 32 -0.89 5.69 7.91
CA ASN A 32 -1.13 5.75 9.35
C ASN A 32 -0.05 6.52 10.11
N CYS A 33 1.09 6.77 9.50
CA CYS A 33 2.16 7.55 10.11
C CYS A 33 1.96 9.06 9.96
N TYR A 34 1.04 9.50 9.12
CA TYR A 34 0.74 10.92 8.96
C TYR A 34 -0.09 11.43 10.15
N PRO A 35 0.08 12.72 10.52
CA PRO A 35 -0.64 13.29 11.67
C PRO A 35 -2.16 13.35 11.48
N SER A 36 -2.64 13.42 10.23
CA SER A 36 -4.06 13.48 9.94
C SER A 36 -4.43 12.52 8.82
N ALA A 37 -5.70 12.10 8.82
CA ALA A 37 -6.22 11.23 7.77
C ALA A 37 -6.12 11.89 6.39
N GLU A 38 -6.33 13.21 6.34
CA GLU A 38 -6.27 13.95 5.08
C GLU A 38 -4.88 13.89 4.45
N GLN A 39 -3.84 14.02 5.27
CA GLN A 39 -2.46 13.93 4.78
C GLN A 39 -2.10 12.52 4.34
N GLY A 40 -2.68 11.51 4.97
CA GLY A 40 -2.42 10.12 4.62
C GLY A 40 -3.24 9.61 3.43
N GLU A 41 -4.22 10.36 2.96
CA GLU A 41 -5.11 9.93 1.90
C GLU A 41 -4.41 9.52 0.61
N PRO A 42 -3.40 10.25 0.09
CA PRO A 42 -2.69 9.80 -1.11
C PRO A 42 -2.08 8.41 -0.97
N CYS A 43 -1.53 8.08 0.21
CA CYS A 43 -0.99 6.74 0.45
C CYS A 43 -2.10 5.69 0.53
N LEU A 44 -3.27 6.03 1.09
CA LEU A 44 -4.41 5.12 1.11
C LEU A 44 -4.91 4.83 -0.30
N LYS A 45 -4.92 5.82 -1.17
CA LYS A 45 -5.28 5.61 -2.57
C LYS A 45 -4.30 4.68 -3.27
N LEU A 46 -3.01 4.84 -3.01
CA LEU A 46 -2.00 3.92 -3.55
C LEU A 46 -2.21 2.50 -3.02
N ALA A 47 -2.54 2.36 -1.73
CA ALA A 47 -2.85 1.07 -1.15
C ALA A 47 -4.05 0.41 -1.84
N GLU A 48 -5.09 1.17 -2.12
CA GLU A 48 -6.27 0.68 -2.84
C GLU A 48 -5.91 0.22 -4.25
N GLN A 49 -5.05 0.97 -4.95
CA GLN A 49 -4.58 0.58 -6.28
C GLN A 49 -3.81 -0.72 -6.24
N GLU A 50 -2.95 -0.91 -5.24
CA GLU A 50 -2.20 -2.16 -5.10
C GLU A 50 -3.12 -3.33 -4.79
N LEU A 51 -4.16 -3.13 -3.98
CA LEU A 51 -5.16 -4.17 -3.72
C LEU A 51 -5.93 -4.52 -4.99
N ALA A 52 -6.26 -3.53 -5.81
CA ALA A 52 -6.92 -3.78 -7.09
C ALA A 52 -6.03 -4.63 -8.01
N HIS A 53 -4.74 -4.34 -8.05
CA HIS A 53 -3.79 -5.16 -8.80
C HIS A 53 -3.73 -6.59 -8.26
N ALA A 54 -3.72 -6.74 -6.93
CA ALA A 54 -3.67 -8.06 -6.31
C ALA A 54 -4.92 -8.88 -6.66
N VAL A 55 -6.10 -8.27 -6.64
CA VAL A 55 -7.34 -8.92 -7.05
C VAL A 55 -7.28 -9.34 -8.52
N ALA A 56 -6.82 -8.44 -9.39
CA ALA A 56 -6.70 -8.71 -10.83
C ALA A 56 -5.74 -9.85 -11.12
N LYS A 57 -4.72 -10.04 -10.29
CA LYS A 57 -3.75 -11.12 -10.44
C LYS A 57 -4.17 -12.41 -9.72
N GLY A 58 -5.34 -12.42 -9.10
CA GLY A 58 -5.82 -13.59 -8.38
C GLY A 58 -5.14 -13.86 -7.05
N MET A 59 -4.44 -12.86 -6.50
CA MET A 59 -3.71 -12.99 -5.23
C MET A 59 -4.63 -12.88 -4.03
N ILE A 60 -5.79 -12.23 -4.19
CA ILE A 60 -6.80 -12.07 -3.16
C ILE A 60 -8.14 -12.48 -3.73
N LEU A 61 -8.86 -13.32 -3.01
CA LEU A 61 -10.23 -13.68 -3.38
C LEU A 61 -11.16 -12.58 -2.87
N VAL A 62 -11.97 -12.02 -3.79
CA VAL A 62 -13.02 -11.09 -3.40
C VAL A 62 -14.19 -11.92 -2.96
N GLY A 63 -14.47 -11.92 -1.66
CA GLY A 63 -15.61 -12.65 -1.11
C GLY A 63 -16.92 -11.99 -1.46
N HIS A 64 -17.96 -12.78 -1.56
CA HIS A 64 -19.32 -12.30 -1.74
C HIS A 64 -20.13 -12.57 -0.51
#